data_c7ec46b417549a81a360365557d88f84
#
_entry.id   c7ec46b417549a81a360365557d88f84
#
_cell.length_a   1.000
_cell.length_b   1.000
_cell.length_c   1.000
_cell.angle_alpha   90.00
_cell.angle_beta   90.00
_cell.angle_gamma   90.00
#
_symmetry.space_group_name_H-M   'P 1'
#
loop_
_entity.id
_entity.type
_entity.pdbx_description
1 polymer ?
#
loop_
_entity_poly.entity_id
_entity_poly.type
_entity_poly.pdbx_seq_one_letter_code
_entity_poly.pdbx_strand_id
1 'polypeptide(L)'
;QTPLAAAGSATAVSDDLTGFAASACRVPLAESWLVGGASTTGANDLVVLANPGTVPATVQLSVYGAQGVSNPPGGSNLVVPPGERRVVPLAGLLLGEESPVVRVVASGAPVHASLQASLTRVLLPGGSDQVAPLAQADASLVIPGVQVLTTGEGQAGTVLRLLSPGADTTATVTMIPLDAASAAPEPRSVPLTAGLPTSLDLSGVAAGAYTVEVTATAPVVGAVWSTTGFGEGADFAWYAAAPAFSASGVIAVAPGVGASVVVAGGTSDATVTLTPVEGGDPLTATVGAGASIALPVGAGVYRLDTDAPVRAAVSYSADGALASYPLWPADAAASAVTVLP
;
A
#
# COMPACT_ATOMS: atom_id res chain seq x y z
N GLN A 1 -24.43 7.17 -13.09
CA GLN A 1 -23.05 6.92 -13.53
C GLN A 1 -22.74 5.44 -13.32
N THR A 2 -22.11 4.82 -14.31
CA THR A 2 -21.66 3.43 -14.17
C THR A 2 -20.38 3.42 -13.32
N PRO A 3 -20.30 2.64 -12.24
CA PRO A 3 -19.06 2.52 -11.48
C PRO A 3 -17.96 1.92 -12.38
N LEU A 4 -16.75 2.44 -12.25
CA LEU A 4 -15.60 2.02 -13.03
C LEU A 4 -14.46 1.63 -12.08
N ALA A 5 -13.88 0.46 -12.29
CA ALA A 5 -12.65 0.06 -11.65
C ALA A 5 -11.65 -0.44 -12.69
N ALA A 6 -10.38 -0.16 -12.48
CA ALA A 6 -9.30 -0.66 -13.32
C ALA A 6 -8.08 -0.97 -12.45
N ALA A 7 -7.34 -1.99 -12.84
CA ALA A 7 -6.06 -2.35 -12.23
C ALA A 7 -5.11 -2.81 -13.33
N GLY A 8 -3.83 -2.64 -13.10
CA GLY A 8 -2.77 -3.06 -14.01
C GLY A 8 -1.63 -3.73 -13.26
N SER A 9 -0.92 -4.60 -13.96
CA SER A 9 0.28 -5.26 -13.47
C SER A 9 1.37 -5.24 -14.54
N ALA A 10 2.59 -5.38 -14.10
CA ALA A 10 3.75 -5.49 -14.98
C ALA A 10 4.77 -6.45 -14.36
N THR A 11 5.40 -7.26 -15.22
CA THR A 11 6.56 -8.06 -14.85
C THR A 11 7.77 -7.47 -15.57
N ALA A 12 8.77 -7.07 -14.82
CA ALA A 12 10.05 -6.63 -15.35
C ALA A 12 11.03 -7.80 -15.36
N VAL A 13 11.72 -8.00 -16.50
CA VAL A 13 12.77 -9.02 -16.67
C VAL A 13 13.86 -8.40 -17.54
N SER A 14 14.88 -7.83 -16.89
CA SER A 14 16.08 -7.28 -17.54
C SER A 14 17.28 -7.46 -16.63
N ASP A 15 18.47 -7.16 -17.14
CA ASP A 15 19.72 -7.26 -16.37
C ASP A 15 19.73 -6.29 -15.17
N ASP A 16 19.00 -5.17 -15.25
CA ASP A 16 19.00 -4.12 -14.24
C ASP A 16 17.71 -4.05 -13.39
N LEU A 17 16.62 -4.66 -13.87
CA LEU A 17 15.32 -4.61 -13.21
C LEU A 17 14.57 -5.93 -13.36
N THR A 18 14.24 -6.53 -12.24
CA THR A 18 13.33 -7.68 -12.18
C THR A 18 12.23 -7.40 -11.17
N GLY A 19 11.12 -8.12 -11.22
CA GLY A 19 10.05 -8.07 -10.24
C GLY A 19 8.67 -8.03 -10.87
N PHE A 20 7.67 -8.19 -10.03
CA PHE A 20 6.27 -8.12 -10.37
C PHE A 20 5.63 -6.97 -9.59
N ALA A 21 4.96 -6.06 -10.26
CA ALA A 21 4.24 -4.97 -9.63
C ALA A 21 2.78 -4.95 -10.10
N ALA A 22 1.88 -4.61 -9.18
CA ALA A 22 0.46 -4.44 -9.49
C ALA A 22 -0.12 -3.24 -8.75
N SER A 23 -1.07 -2.55 -9.38
CA SER A 23 -1.74 -1.40 -8.79
C SER A 23 -3.15 -1.24 -9.33
N ALA A 24 -4.02 -0.59 -8.55
CA ALA A 24 -5.36 -0.22 -8.98
C ALA A 24 -5.49 1.29 -9.22
N CYS A 25 -6.33 1.64 -10.19
CA CYS A 25 -6.75 3.03 -10.37
C CYS A 25 -7.65 3.46 -9.20
N ARG A 26 -7.51 4.71 -8.78
CA ARG A 26 -8.30 5.30 -7.71
C ARG A 26 -8.54 6.78 -7.98
N VAL A 27 -9.37 7.41 -7.17
CA VAL A 27 -9.58 8.87 -7.24
C VAL A 27 -8.30 9.61 -6.86
N PRO A 28 -7.99 10.75 -7.51
CA PRO A 28 -6.89 11.61 -7.11
C PRO A 28 -7.17 12.26 -5.75
N LEU A 29 -6.12 12.55 -4.99
CA LEU A 29 -6.21 13.07 -3.63
C LEU A 29 -5.52 14.43 -3.52
N ALA A 30 -6.03 15.30 -2.64
CA ALA A 30 -5.39 16.56 -2.29
C ALA A 30 -4.21 16.35 -1.32
N GLU A 31 -4.27 15.26 -0.55
CA GLU A 31 -3.18 14.83 0.33
C GLU A 31 -2.95 13.33 0.16
N SER A 32 -1.69 12.91 0.17
CA SER A 32 -1.28 11.49 0.10
C SER A 32 -0.02 11.26 0.91
N TRP A 33 0.08 10.07 1.50
CA TRP A 33 1.25 9.60 2.23
C TRP A 33 1.81 8.36 1.56
N LEU A 34 3.05 8.42 1.11
CA LEU A 34 3.78 7.32 0.51
C LEU A 34 4.73 6.76 1.55
N VAL A 35 4.38 5.60 2.10
CA VAL A 35 5.19 4.92 3.12
C VAL A 35 5.90 3.78 2.44
N GLY A 36 7.17 3.97 2.09
CA GLY A 36 7.92 2.96 1.38
C GLY A 36 9.18 3.50 0.73
N GLY A 37 9.89 2.61 0.07
CA GLY A 37 11.10 2.93 -0.64
C GLY A 37 12.32 3.23 0.24
N ALA A 38 13.38 3.65 -0.41
CA ALA A 38 14.64 4.13 0.17
C ALA A 38 15.33 5.09 -0.79
N SER A 39 16.33 5.84 -0.31
CA SER A 39 17.19 6.65 -1.18
C SER A 39 18.67 6.34 -0.97
N THR A 40 18.94 5.15 -0.44
CA THR A 40 20.28 4.59 -0.28
C THR A 40 20.82 4.02 -1.58
N THR A 41 22.11 3.69 -1.60
CA THR A 41 22.74 3.03 -2.75
C THR A 41 22.01 1.73 -3.11
N GLY A 42 21.68 1.58 -4.39
CA GLY A 42 20.94 0.43 -4.91
C GLY A 42 19.42 0.65 -4.99
N ALA A 43 18.84 1.61 -4.27
CA ALA A 43 17.45 2.02 -4.45
C ALA A 43 17.33 3.03 -5.60
N ASN A 44 16.39 2.78 -6.52
CA ASN A 44 16.04 3.69 -7.60
C ASN A 44 14.55 3.99 -7.55
N ASP A 45 14.17 4.79 -6.57
CA ASP A 45 12.78 5.03 -6.23
C ASP A 45 12.29 6.36 -6.77
N LEU A 46 11.11 6.35 -7.36
CA LEU A 46 10.53 7.46 -8.10
C LEU A 46 9.16 7.82 -7.54
N VAL A 47 9.01 9.06 -7.08
CA VAL A 47 7.67 9.62 -6.78
C VAL A 47 7.01 10.00 -8.10
N VAL A 48 5.88 9.39 -8.39
CA VAL A 48 5.10 9.63 -9.61
C VAL A 48 3.84 10.41 -9.24
N LEU A 49 3.69 11.57 -9.84
CA LEU A 49 2.54 12.46 -9.67
C LEU A 49 1.81 12.57 -11.00
N ALA A 50 0.50 12.30 -11.03
CA ALA A 50 -0.31 12.47 -12.23
C ALA A 50 -1.53 13.33 -11.93
N ASN A 51 -1.80 14.29 -12.79
CA ASN A 51 -2.97 15.18 -12.72
C ASN A 51 -3.99 14.77 -13.78
N PRO A 52 -5.05 14.01 -13.42
CA PRO A 52 -6.08 13.63 -14.37
C PRO A 52 -7.13 14.74 -14.59
N GLY A 53 -7.02 15.86 -13.88
CA GLY A 53 -7.95 16.97 -13.93
C GLY A 53 -7.77 17.85 -15.16
N THR A 54 -8.52 18.94 -15.21
CA THR A 54 -8.55 19.93 -16.31
C THR A 54 -7.85 21.24 -15.95
N VAL A 55 -7.38 21.39 -14.71
CA VAL A 55 -6.64 22.55 -14.23
C VAL A 55 -5.30 22.11 -13.65
N PRO A 56 -4.25 22.99 -13.68
CA PRO A 56 -2.95 22.64 -13.11
C PRO A 56 -3.03 22.34 -11.61
N ALA A 57 -2.26 21.38 -11.16
CA ALA A 57 -2.00 21.12 -9.75
C ALA A 57 -0.64 21.71 -9.36
N THR A 58 -0.54 22.30 -8.16
CA THR A 58 0.73 22.67 -7.54
C THR A 58 0.96 21.75 -6.36
N VAL A 59 2.06 21.00 -6.39
CA VAL A 59 2.37 19.95 -5.41
C VAL A 59 3.56 20.35 -4.55
N GLN A 60 3.43 20.08 -3.25
CA GLN A 60 4.49 20.15 -2.24
C GLN A 60 4.79 18.74 -1.75
N LEU A 61 6.08 18.36 -1.79
CA LEU A 61 6.59 17.13 -1.21
C LEU A 61 7.35 17.45 0.08
N SER A 62 7.00 16.77 1.17
CA SER A 62 7.76 16.77 2.43
C SER A 62 8.26 15.35 2.65
N VAL A 63 9.53 15.20 2.99
CA VAL A 63 10.14 13.89 3.26
C VAL A 63 10.49 13.78 4.73
N TYR A 64 9.98 12.77 5.37
CA TYR A 64 10.31 12.38 6.74
C TYR A 64 11.40 11.32 6.69
N GLY A 65 12.45 11.50 7.44
CA GLY A 65 13.60 10.58 7.53
C GLY A 65 14.20 10.57 8.93
N ALA A 66 15.35 9.97 9.09
CA ALA A 66 16.03 9.81 10.37
C ALA A 66 16.36 11.15 11.08
N GLN A 67 16.40 12.26 10.34
CA GLN A 67 16.64 13.60 10.88
C GLN A 67 15.34 14.43 11.04
N GLY A 68 14.19 13.80 10.93
CA GLY A 68 12.88 14.46 10.95
C GLY A 68 12.38 14.86 9.56
N VAL A 69 11.45 15.85 9.54
CA VAL A 69 10.84 16.31 8.30
C VAL A 69 11.73 17.29 7.56
N SER A 70 11.86 17.08 6.26
CA SER A 70 12.53 17.96 5.31
C SER A 70 11.58 18.43 4.22
N ASN A 71 11.69 19.70 3.79
CA ASN A 71 10.97 20.25 2.65
C ASN A 71 11.99 20.64 1.57
N PRO A 72 12.46 19.66 0.78
CA PRO A 72 13.53 19.89 -0.18
C PRO A 72 13.10 20.86 -1.29
N PRO A 73 14.01 21.71 -1.80
CA PRO A 73 13.69 22.62 -2.91
C PRO A 73 13.16 21.88 -4.15
N GLY A 74 13.69 20.68 -4.44
CA GLY A 74 13.23 19.83 -5.55
C GLY A 74 11.81 19.26 -5.39
N GLY A 75 11.24 19.36 -4.19
CA GLY A 75 9.86 18.95 -3.87
C GLY A 75 8.88 20.12 -3.72
N SER A 76 9.34 21.36 -3.88
CA SER A 76 8.53 22.55 -3.60
C SER A 76 7.95 23.15 -4.88
N ASN A 77 6.67 23.56 -4.82
CA ASN A 77 5.97 24.23 -5.93
C ASN A 77 6.05 23.46 -7.27
N LEU A 78 5.93 22.15 -7.22
CA LEU A 78 5.95 21.31 -8.41
C LEU A 78 4.62 21.48 -9.17
N VAL A 79 4.69 22.09 -10.36
CA VAL A 79 3.50 22.20 -11.22
C VAL A 79 3.33 20.92 -12.02
N VAL A 80 2.14 20.33 -11.92
CA VAL A 80 1.69 19.18 -12.73
C VAL A 80 0.55 19.67 -13.63
N PRO A 81 0.81 19.90 -14.94
CA PRO A 81 -0.23 20.36 -15.87
C PRO A 81 -1.39 19.37 -16.01
N PRO A 82 -2.55 19.82 -16.51
CA PRO A 82 -3.69 18.94 -16.77
C PRO A 82 -3.34 17.80 -17.72
N GLY A 83 -3.75 16.57 -17.38
CA GLY A 83 -3.50 15.37 -18.19
C GLY A 83 -2.05 14.89 -18.20
N GLU A 84 -1.16 15.52 -17.45
CA GLU A 84 0.26 15.16 -17.42
C GLU A 84 0.68 14.45 -16.14
N ARG A 85 1.87 13.85 -16.22
CA ARG A 85 2.56 13.24 -15.07
C ARG A 85 3.92 13.89 -14.86
N ARG A 86 4.34 13.92 -13.60
CA ARG A 86 5.68 14.33 -13.19
C ARG A 86 6.33 13.22 -12.39
N VAL A 87 7.58 12.92 -12.68
CA VAL A 87 8.38 11.92 -11.99
C VAL A 87 9.51 12.64 -11.25
N VAL A 88 9.67 12.34 -9.97
CA VAL A 88 10.67 12.95 -9.09
C VAL A 88 11.48 11.83 -8.43
N PRO A 89 12.79 11.71 -8.71
CA PRO A 89 13.63 10.75 -8.02
C PRO A 89 13.66 11.02 -6.51
N LEU A 90 13.42 10.01 -5.71
CA LEU A 90 13.41 10.15 -4.23
C LEU A 90 14.78 10.57 -3.71
N ALA A 91 15.87 10.05 -4.29
CA ALA A 91 17.24 10.43 -3.95
C ALA A 91 17.55 11.91 -4.26
N GLY A 92 16.80 12.54 -5.16
CA GLY A 92 16.87 13.98 -5.44
C GLY A 92 16.17 14.84 -4.38
N LEU A 93 15.32 14.23 -3.55
CA LEU A 93 14.63 14.92 -2.45
C LEU A 93 15.40 14.76 -1.12
N LEU A 94 15.85 13.57 -0.82
CA LEU A 94 16.61 13.24 0.39
C LEU A 94 17.51 12.05 0.08
N LEU A 95 18.82 12.23 0.17
CA LEU A 95 19.82 11.22 -0.15
C LEU A 95 20.24 10.43 1.08
N GLY A 96 20.40 9.10 0.92
CA GLY A 96 20.93 8.22 1.94
C GLY A 96 19.93 7.84 3.04
N GLU A 97 18.64 8.04 2.81
CA GLU A 97 17.59 7.69 3.77
C GLU A 97 17.12 6.24 3.55
N GLU A 98 17.17 5.44 4.61
CA GLU A 98 16.76 4.03 4.56
C GLU A 98 15.24 3.86 4.71
N SER A 99 14.61 4.75 5.45
CA SER A 99 13.21 4.61 5.84
C SER A 99 12.38 5.87 5.59
N PRO A 100 12.40 6.42 4.36
CA PRO A 100 11.66 7.63 4.04
C PRO A 100 10.15 7.42 4.10
N VAL A 101 9.44 8.49 4.47
CA VAL A 101 8.00 8.64 4.26
C VAL A 101 7.78 9.97 3.54
N VAL A 102 7.06 9.95 2.43
CA VAL A 102 6.80 11.15 1.64
C VAL A 102 5.35 11.59 1.83
N ARG A 103 5.16 12.82 2.29
CA ARG A 103 3.86 13.49 2.26
C ARG A 103 3.74 14.31 1.00
N VAL A 104 2.65 14.12 0.28
CA VAL A 104 2.29 14.83 -0.95
C VAL A 104 1.08 15.69 -0.67
N VAL A 105 1.18 17.00 -0.86
CA VAL A 105 0.06 17.93 -0.72
C VAL A 105 -0.13 18.66 -2.05
N ALA A 106 -1.32 18.59 -2.62
CA ALA A 106 -1.70 19.22 -3.87
C ALA A 106 -2.71 20.34 -3.65
N SER A 107 -2.53 21.43 -4.37
CA SER A 107 -3.45 22.57 -4.46
C SER A 107 -3.78 22.89 -5.90
N GLY A 108 -4.92 23.55 -6.15
CA GLY A 108 -5.45 23.76 -7.49
C GLY A 108 -6.24 22.56 -7.99
N ALA A 109 -5.60 21.42 -8.15
CA ALA A 109 -6.26 20.13 -8.45
C ALA A 109 -5.67 19.01 -7.60
N PRO A 110 -6.45 17.96 -7.26
CA PRO A 110 -5.93 16.75 -6.65
C PRO A 110 -5.09 15.96 -7.66
N VAL A 111 -4.13 15.17 -7.15
CA VAL A 111 -3.25 14.34 -7.98
C VAL A 111 -3.28 12.88 -7.57
N HIS A 112 -3.01 11.98 -8.50
CA HIS A 112 -2.57 10.64 -8.18
C HIS A 112 -1.11 10.68 -7.78
N ALA A 113 -0.80 10.22 -6.57
CA ALA A 113 0.56 10.04 -6.11
C ALA A 113 0.84 8.55 -5.90
N SER A 114 2.01 8.09 -6.27
CA SER A 114 2.51 6.75 -6.01
C SER A 114 4.02 6.77 -5.93
N LEU A 115 4.62 5.74 -5.35
CA LEU A 115 6.06 5.54 -5.33
C LEU A 115 6.38 4.27 -6.10
N GLN A 116 7.10 4.40 -7.21
CA GLN A 116 7.68 3.26 -7.90
C GLN A 116 9.00 2.94 -7.19
N ALA A 117 9.06 1.79 -6.54
CA ALA A 117 10.23 1.33 -5.83
C ALA A 117 10.93 0.23 -6.62
N SER A 118 12.26 0.29 -6.69
CA SER A 118 13.09 -0.76 -7.26
C SER A 118 14.42 -0.85 -6.52
N LEU A 119 14.92 -2.05 -6.39
CA LEU A 119 16.11 -2.32 -5.60
C LEU A 119 17.11 -3.18 -6.38
N THR A 120 18.37 -2.76 -6.35
CA THR A 120 19.51 -3.53 -6.82
C THR A 120 20.45 -3.79 -5.65
N ARG A 121 20.76 -5.05 -5.36
CA ARG A 121 21.69 -5.45 -4.30
C ARG A 121 23.02 -5.86 -4.91
N VAL A 122 24.06 -5.04 -4.68
CA VAL A 122 25.36 -5.19 -5.33
C VAL A 122 25.22 -5.07 -6.85
N LEU A 123 24.97 -6.16 -7.57
CA LEU A 123 24.75 -6.21 -9.03
C LEU A 123 23.54 -7.07 -9.39
N LEU A 124 22.77 -7.52 -8.41
CA LEU A 124 21.57 -8.34 -8.64
C LEU A 124 20.32 -7.50 -8.48
N PRO A 125 19.40 -7.50 -9.47
CA PRO A 125 18.07 -6.96 -9.29
C PRO A 125 17.37 -7.63 -8.10
N GLY A 126 16.79 -6.84 -7.22
CA GLY A 126 16.18 -7.30 -5.97
C GLY A 126 14.68 -7.12 -5.90
N GLY A 127 14.03 -6.85 -7.04
CA GLY A 127 12.60 -6.67 -7.13
C GLY A 127 12.16 -5.25 -7.45
N SER A 128 10.87 -5.11 -7.75
CA SER A 128 10.23 -3.81 -8.00
C SER A 128 8.77 -3.83 -7.57
N ASP A 129 8.26 -2.71 -7.06
CA ASP A 129 6.86 -2.57 -6.65
C ASP A 129 6.31 -1.16 -6.88
N GLN A 130 4.99 -1.07 -6.91
CA GLN A 130 4.23 0.17 -7.00
C GLN A 130 3.55 0.45 -5.66
N VAL A 131 4.21 1.24 -4.79
CA VAL A 131 3.69 1.58 -3.46
C VAL A 131 2.44 2.44 -3.57
N ALA A 132 1.36 1.96 -2.98
CA ALA A 132 0.10 2.68 -2.91
C ALA A 132 0.13 3.75 -1.81
N PRO A 133 -0.45 4.97 -2.04
CA PRO A 133 -0.54 5.97 -0.98
C PRO A 133 -1.66 5.65 0.01
N LEU A 134 -1.51 6.20 1.22
CA LEU A 134 -2.60 6.40 2.16
C LEU A 134 -3.15 7.82 1.97
N ALA A 135 -4.48 7.98 2.17
CA ALA A 135 -5.13 9.29 2.03
C ALA A 135 -4.80 10.22 3.20
N GLN A 136 -4.64 9.67 4.40
CA GLN A 136 -4.42 10.41 5.63
C GLN A 136 -3.74 9.53 6.69
N ALA A 137 -3.22 10.17 7.72
CA ALA A 137 -2.84 9.49 8.94
C ALA A 137 -4.09 9.13 9.76
N ASP A 138 -4.09 7.95 10.39
CA ASP A 138 -5.21 7.47 11.20
C ASP A 138 -4.69 6.81 12.48
N ALA A 139 -5.50 6.80 13.52
CA ALA A 139 -5.20 6.10 14.78
C ALA A 139 -5.33 4.57 14.67
N SER A 140 -5.93 4.08 13.59
CA SER A 140 -6.12 2.66 13.30
C SER A 140 -5.80 2.34 11.85
N LEU A 141 -4.73 1.58 11.63
CA LEU A 141 -4.36 1.07 10.32
C LEU A 141 -4.62 -0.44 10.25
N VAL A 142 -5.14 -0.91 9.12
CA VAL A 142 -5.28 -2.34 8.82
C VAL A 142 -4.64 -2.61 7.47
N ILE A 143 -3.68 -3.52 7.43
CA ILE A 143 -2.86 -3.87 6.27
C ILE A 143 -3.13 -5.34 5.94
N PRO A 144 -4.09 -5.65 5.05
CA PRO A 144 -4.45 -7.02 4.73
C PRO A 144 -3.43 -7.69 3.80
N GLY A 145 -3.23 -9.00 3.96
CA GLY A 145 -2.55 -9.85 2.98
C GLY A 145 -1.03 -9.82 3.01
N VAL A 146 -0.44 -9.33 4.10
CA VAL A 146 1.02 -9.31 4.28
C VAL A 146 1.57 -10.73 4.27
N GLN A 147 2.58 -10.98 3.42
CA GLN A 147 3.28 -12.25 3.36
C GLN A 147 4.51 -12.22 4.27
N VAL A 148 4.59 -13.11 5.23
CA VAL A 148 5.81 -13.37 5.99
C VAL A 148 6.46 -14.62 5.41
N LEU A 149 7.64 -14.45 4.83
CA LEU A 149 8.36 -15.52 4.14
C LEU A 149 9.66 -15.84 4.87
N THR A 150 10.15 -17.07 4.71
CA THR A 150 11.42 -17.46 5.27
C THR A 150 12.54 -16.97 4.35
N THR A 151 13.34 -16.02 4.81
CA THR A 151 14.38 -15.34 4.00
C THR A 151 15.80 -15.70 4.38
N GLY A 152 16.02 -16.78 5.13
CA GLY A 152 17.35 -17.16 5.61
C GLY A 152 17.77 -16.37 6.87
N GLU A 153 18.94 -16.73 7.41
CA GLU A 153 19.41 -16.12 8.67
C GLU A 153 19.97 -14.70 8.48
N GLY A 154 19.67 -13.84 9.43
CA GLY A 154 20.37 -12.56 9.65
C GLY A 154 19.82 -11.34 8.92
N GLN A 155 18.74 -11.45 8.12
CA GLN A 155 18.11 -10.31 7.46
C GLN A 155 16.61 -10.31 7.68
N ALA A 156 16.05 -9.14 8.01
CA ALA A 156 14.62 -8.96 8.17
C ALA A 156 13.91 -9.06 6.81
N GLY A 157 13.17 -10.13 6.58
CA GLY A 157 12.38 -10.34 5.36
C GLY A 157 11.02 -9.66 5.35
N THR A 158 10.55 -9.19 6.51
CA THR A 158 9.27 -8.48 6.66
C THR A 158 9.44 -7.36 7.68
N VAL A 159 9.18 -6.12 7.26
CA VAL A 159 9.41 -4.92 8.09
C VAL A 159 8.20 -3.99 8.01
N LEU A 160 7.63 -3.64 9.15
CA LEU A 160 6.62 -2.58 9.26
C LEU A 160 7.31 -1.24 9.44
N ARG A 161 7.02 -0.27 8.58
CA ARG A 161 7.41 1.13 8.73
C ARG A 161 6.23 1.94 9.23
N LEU A 162 6.45 2.70 10.30
CA LEU A 162 5.46 3.58 10.93
C LEU A 162 6.00 5.00 11.05
N LEU A 163 5.10 5.97 10.97
CA LEU A 163 5.38 7.36 11.27
C LEU A 163 4.18 7.98 11.99
N SER A 164 4.42 8.62 13.13
CA SER A 164 3.50 9.58 13.74
C SER A 164 3.91 10.99 13.29
N PRO A 165 3.14 11.66 12.41
CA PRO A 165 3.60 12.92 11.85
C PRO A 165 3.50 14.10 12.82
N GLY A 166 2.63 14.04 13.82
CA GLY A 166 2.27 15.22 14.63
C GLY A 166 2.57 15.14 16.13
N ALA A 167 2.67 13.95 16.72
CA ALA A 167 2.83 13.78 18.17
C ALA A 167 3.56 12.49 18.50
N ASP A 168 4.28 12.48 19.62
CA ASP A 168 4.78 11.24 20.20
C ASP A 168 3.61 10.35 20.59
N THR A 169 3.71 9.07 20.32
CA THR A 169 2.67 8.08 20.62
C THR A 169 3.27 6.70 20.81
N THR A 170 2.46 5.78 21.28
CA THR A 170 2.79 4.35 21.28
C THR A 170 1.81 3.63 20.39
N ALA A 171 2.31 2.89 19.42
CA ALA A 171 1.53 2.02 18.56
C ALA A 171 1.52 0.59 19.11
N THR A 172 0.37 -0.05 19.09
CA THR A 172 0.23 -1.50 19.31
C THR A 172 0.07 -2.16 17.95
N VAL A 173 0.95 -3.12 17.64
CA VAL A 173 0.96 -3.88 16.40
C VAL A 173 0.49 -5.29 16.68
N THR A 174 -0.58 -5.71 16.02
CA THR A 174 -1.18 -7.05 16.10
C THR A 174 -1.09 -7.72 14.74
N MET A 175 -0.71 -8.98 14.70
CA MET A 175 -0.67 -9.79 13.49
C MET A 175 -1.72 -10.87 13.57
N ILE A 176 -2.67 -10.87 12.64
CA ILE A 176 -3.79 -11.80 12.56
C ILE A 176 -3.50 -12.77 11.42
N PRO A 177 -3.23 -14.08 11.70
CA PRO A 177 -2.99 -15.03 10.62
C PRO A 177 -4.26 -15.25 9.79
N LEU A 178 -4.11 -15.39 8.48
CA LEU A 178 -5.22 -15.73 7.59
C LEU A 178 -5.58 -17.21 7.69
N ASP A 179 -4.64 -18.05 8.10
CA ASP A 179 -4.91 -19.44 8.46
C ASP A 179 -5.42 -19.50 9.92
N ALA A 180 -6.69 -19.80 10.07
CA ALA A 180 -7.35 -19.89 11.38
C ALA A 180 -6.77 -20.99 12.31
N ALA A 181 -6.02 -21.95 11.76
CA ALA A 181 -5.31 -22.97 12.54
C ALA A 181 -3.99 -22.47 13.11
N SER A 182 -3.45 -21.37 12.61
CA SER A 182 -2.20 -20.77 13.06
C SER A 182 -2.42 -19.93 14.31
N ALA A 183 -1.50 -20.04 15.28
CA ALA A 183 -1.53 -19.20 16.47
C ALA A 183 -1.16 -17.74 16.10
N ALA A 184 -1.95 -16.79 16.58
CA ALA A 184 -1.62 -15.38 16.44
C ALA A 184 -0.39 -15.03 17.28
N PRO A 185 0.58 -14.28 16.72
CA PRO A 185 1.69 -13.76 17.50
C PRO A 185 1.20 -12.78 18.60
N GLU A 186 2.00 -12.66 19.67
CA GLU A 186 1.72 -11.69 20.72
C GLU A 186 1.78 -10.26 20.16
N PRO A 187 0.85 -9.37 20.56
CA PRO A 187 0.89 -7.97 20.18
C PRO A 187 2.17 -7.27 20.64
N ARG A 188 2.69 -6.39 19.81
CA ARG A 188 3.95 -5.66 20.07
C ARG A 188 3.68 -4.17 20.25
N SER A 189 4.28 -3.58 21.28
CA SER A 189 4.20 -2.16 21.56
C SER A 189 5.42 -1.43 21.01
N VAL A 190 5.21 -0.37 20.23
CA VAL A 190 6.26 0.39 19.53
C VAL A 190 6.12 1.88 19.90
N PRO A 191 7.09 2.47 20.61
CA PRO A 191 7.12 3.91 20.82
C PRO A 191 7.48 4.62 19.52
N LEU A 192 6.74 5.67 19.18
CA LEU A 192 6.94 6.50 18.00
C LEU A 192 7.23 7.93 18.44
N THR A 193 8.33 8.48 17.97
CA THR A 193 8.66 9.89 18.13
C THR A 193 8.09 10.70 16.97
N ALA A 194 7.46 11.81 17.27
CA ALA A 194 6.83 12.67 16.27
C ALA A 194 7.80 13.06 15.16
N GLY A 195 7.38 12.86 13.91
CA GLY A 195 8.14 13.21 12.72
C GLY A 195 9.30 12.26 12.37
N LEU A 196 9.55 11.20 13.16
CA LEU A 196 10.61 10.24 12.88
C LEU A 196 10.03 8.88 12.45
N PRO A 197 10.34 8.40 11.24
CA PRO A 197 9.95 7.05 10.82
C PRO A 197 10.61 5.99 11.72
N THR A 198 9.84 4.97 12.06
CA THR A 198 10.29 3.84 12.90
C THR A 198 10.03 2.54 12.15
N SER A 199 11.01 1.66 12.11
CA SER A 199 10.91 0.34 11.47
C SER A 199 10.85 -0.75 12.54
N LEU A 200 9.92 -1.70 12.38
CA LEU A 200 9.72 -2.86 13.24
C LEU A 200 9.89 -4.13 12.42
N ASP A 201 10.86 -4.97 12.80
CA ASP A 201 11.05 -6.28 12.20
C ASP A 201 9.91 -7.23 12.59
N LEU A 202 9.21 -7.78 11.60
CA LEU A 202 8.14 -8.76 11.76
C LEU A 202 8.56 -10.18 11.35
N SER A 203 9.79 -10.39 10.95
CA SER A 203 10.28 -11.70 10.44
C SER A 203 10.36 -12.80 11.52
N GLY A 204 10.24 -12.45 12.80
CA GLY A 204 10.32 -13.40 13.91
C GLY A 204 9.06 -14.24 14.15
N VAL A 205 8.04 -14.13 13.30
CA VAL A 205 6.81 -14.92 13.37
C VAL A 205 6.83 -16.09 12.36
N ALA A 206 5.91 -17.04 12.49
CA ALA A 206 5.80 -18.14 11.55
C ALA A 206 5.55 -17.63 10.12
N ALA A 207 6.12 -18.32 9.12
CA ALA A 207 5.84 -18.01 7.73
C ALA A 207 4.35 -18.21 7.42
N GLY A 208 3.76 -17.30 6.66
CA GLY A 208 2.33 -17.32 6.32
C GLY A 208 1.81 -15.94 5.90
N ALA A 209 0.53 -15.91 5.62
CA ALA A 209 -0.18 -14.68 5.28
C ALA A 209 -0.88 -14.10 6.52
N TYR A 210 -0.78 -12.78 6.69
CA TYR A 210 -1.30 -12.06 7.84
C TYR A 210 -2.05 -10.79 7.45
N THR A 211 -2.96 -10.36 8.29
CA THR A 211 -3.37 -8.97 8.39
C THR A 211 -2.60 -8.31 9.53
N VAL A 212 -1.96 -7.19 9.26
CA VAL A 212 -1.27 -6.40 10.29
C VAL A 212 -2.18 -5.24 10.70
N GLU A 213 -2.53 -5.19 11.96
CA GLU A 213 -3.30 -4.11 12.57
C GLU A 213 -2.38 -3.24 13.43
N VAL A 214 -2.55 -1.93 13.31
CA VAL A 214 -1.83 -0.95 14.12
C VAL A 214 -2.85 -0.03 14.78
N THR A 215 -2.81 0.08 16.10
CA THR A 215 -3.62 1.04 16.85
C THR A 215 -2.70 1.96 17.63
N ALA A 216 -3.01 3.25 17.63
CA ALA A 216 -2.23 4.27 18.35
C ALA A 216 -3.14 5.34 18.95
N THR A 217 -2.63 6.11 19.92
CA THR A 217 -3.39 7.21 20.54
C THR A 217 -3.32 8.51 19.73
N ALA A 218 -2.39 8.62 18.79
CA ALA A 218 -2.29 9.69 17.81
C ALA A 218 -2.32 9.12 16.39
N PRO A 219 -2.72 9.91 15.38
CA PRO A 219 -2.72 9.47 13.99
C PRO A 219 -1.33 9.06 13.50
N VAL A 220 -1.25 7.93 12.82
CA VAL A 220 -0.04 7.35 12.24
C VAL A 220 -0.26 6.99 10.77
N VAL A 221 0.81 6.89 10.01
CA VAL A 221 0.85 6.26 8.69
C VAL A 221 1.78 5.06 8.74
N GLY A 222 1.50 4.03 7.94
CA GLY A 222 2.32 2.82 7.96
C GLY A 222 2.10 1.93 6.74
N ALA A 223 3.14 1.15 6.42
CA ALA A 223 3.11 0.10 5.41
C ALA A 223 4.09 -1.01 5.79
N VAL A 224 3.84 -2.21 5.31
CA VAL A 224 4.73 -3.35 5.51
C VAL A 224 5.48 -3.63 4.21
N TRP A 225 6.79 -3.74 4.29
CA TRP A 225 7.62 -4.30 3.25
C TRP A 225 7.83 -5.78 3.51
N SER A 226 7.77 -6.61 2.45
CA SER A 226 8.13 -8.03 2.52
C SER A 226 8.85 -8.45 1.25
N THR A 227 9.77 -9.42 1.36
CA THR A 227 10.54 -9.93 0.22
C THR A 227 10.53 -11.46 0.17
N THR A 228 10.62 -12.00 -1.05
CA THR A 228 10.82 -13.43 -1.28
C THR A 228 12.24 -13.90 -0.94
N GLY A 229 13.18 -12.97 -0.80
CA GLY A 229 14.59 -13.28 -0.48
C GLY A 229 15.54 -12.14 -0.80
N PHE A 230 16.84 -12.47 -0.77
CA PHE A 230 17.91 -11.51 -1.00
C PHE A 230 18.87 -11.92 -2.12
N GLY A 231 18.59 -13.03 -2.80
CA GLY A 231 19.37 -13.57 -3.91
C GLY A 231 18.80 -13.22 -5.29
N GLU A 232 19.31 -13.89 -6.31
CA GLU A 232 18.81 -13.80 -7.68
C GLU A 232 17.35 -14.25 -7.76
N GLY A 233 16.55 -13.54 -8.55
CA GLY A 233 15.11 -13.80 -8.69
C GLY A 233 14.25 -13.39 -7.51
N ALA A 234 14.82 -12.71 -6.50
CA ALA A 234 14.05 -12.17 -5.39
C ALA A 234 13.19 -11.00 -5.85
N ASP A 235 12.03 -10.88 -5.21
CA ASP A 235 11.09 -9.79 -5.39
C ASP A 235 10.61 -9.27 -4.03
N PHE A 236 9.93 -8.13 -4.03
CA PHE A 236 9.37 -7.55 -2.81
C PHE A 236 8.05 -6.84 -3.09
N ALA A 237 7.25 -6.66 -2.04
CA ALA A 237 6.06 -5.82 -2.07
C ALA A 237 5.96 -4.89 -0.87
N TRP A 238 5.31 -3.75 -1.08
CA TRP A 238 4.84 -2.84 -0.04
C TRP A 238 3.33 -3.01 0.14
N TYR A 239 2.93 -3.41 1.32
CA TYR A 239 1.53 -3.57 1.72
C TYR A 239 1.07 -2.31 2.42
N ALA A 240 0.21 -1.53 1.79
CA ALA A 240 -0.35 -0.31 2.36
C ALA A 240 -1.64 -0.59 3.13
N ALA A 241 -1.94 0.25 4.12
CA ALA A 241 -3.20 0.15 4.85
C ALA A 241 -4.41 0.40 3.95
N ALA A 242 -5.44 -0.43 4.12
CA ALA A 242 -6.68 -0.34 3.37
C ALA A 242 -7.71 0.53 4.10
N PRO A 243 -8.47 1.38 3.39
CA PRO A 243 -9.57 2.11 3.97
C PRO A 243 -10.72 1.18 4.35
N ALA A 244 -11.50 1.56 5.35
CA ALA A 244 -12.74 0.87 5.67
C ALA A 244 -13.83 1.23 4.66
N PHE A 245 -14.65 0.27 4.31
CA PHE A 245 -15.86 0.48 3.52
C PHE A 245 -16.98 -0.45 4.01
N SER A 246 -18.23 -0.04 3.80
CA SER A 246 -19.44 -0.74 4.29
C SER A 246 -20.54 -0.80 3.25
N ALA A 247 -20.23 -0.57 1.98
CA ALA A 247 -21.18 -0.52 0.90
C ALA A 247 -20.70 -1.31 -0.31
N SER A 248 -21.59 -1.58 -1.24
CA SER A 248 -21.21 -2.18 -2.53
C SER A 248 -20.29 -1.26 -3.32
N GLY A 249 -19.26 -1.83 -3.90
CA GLY A 249 -18.34 -1.13 -4.79
C GLY A 249 -17.85 -2.02 -5.92
N VAL A 250 -17.25 -1.42 -6.93
CA VAL A 250 -16.57 -2.15 -8.00
C VAL A 250 -15.07 -2.13 -7.77
N ILE A 251 -14.44 -3.29 -7.87
CA ILE A 251 -13.01 -3.49 -7.72
C ILE A 251 -12.44 -4.15 -8.98
N ALA A 252 -11.16 -3.96 -9.22
CA ALA A 252 -10.45 -4.63 -10.30
C ALA A 252 -9.27 -5.42 -9.75
N VAL A 253 -9.08 -6.62 -10.27
CA VAL A 253 -7.95 -7.51 -10.02
C VAL A 253 -7.10 -7.56 -11.30
N ALA A 254 -5.87 -7.08 -11.20
CA ALA A 254 -4.92 -7.11 -12.32
C ALA A 254 -4.48 -8.54 -12.65
N PRO A 255 -4.06 -8.84 -13.88
CA PRO A 255 -3.45 -10.12 -14.21
C PRO A 255 -2.22 -10.40 -13.34
N GLY A 256 -2.11 -11.63 -12.82
CA GLY A 256 -0.98 -12.05 -11.98
C GLY A 256 -1.20 -13.42 -11.38
N VAL A 257 -0.12 -14.04 -10.91
CA VAL A 257 -0.15 -15.37 -10.31
C VAL A 257 -0.42 -15.27 -8.82
N GLY A 258 -1.24 -16.18 -8.27
CA GLY A 258 -1.53 -16.24 -6.84
C GLY A 258 -2.37 -15.07 -6.32
N ALA A 259 -3.19 -14.46 -7.17
CA ALA A 259 -4.07 -13.35 -6.78
C ALA A 259 -5.15 -13.79 -5.79
N SER A 260 -5.32 -13.02 -4.73
CA SER A 260 -6.39 -13.18 -3.76
C SER A 260 -6.92 -11.83 -3.31
N VAL A 261 -8.22 -11.72 -3.11
CA VAL A 261 -8.83 -10.62 -2.35
C VAL A 261 -8.76 -11.01 -0.87
N VAL A 262 -7.94 -10.30 -0.12
CA VAL A 262 -7.84 -10.48 1.33
C VAL A 262 -8.78 -9.49 2.01
N VAL A 263 -9.67 -10.01 2.86
CA VAL A 263 -10.66 -9.21 3.58
C VAL A 263 -10.41 -9.34 5.07
N ALA A 264 -10.27 -8.20 5.73
CA ALA A 264 -10.20 -8.08 7.18
C ALA A 264 -11.56 -7.59 7.71
N GLY A 265 -12.13 -8.33 8.64
CA GLY A 265 -13.37 -8.00 9.34
C GLY A 265 -13.17 -6.80 10.29
N GLY A 266 -14.23 -6.07 10.50
CA GLY A 266 -14.27 -4.99 11.48
C GLY A 266 -14.59 -5.51 12.89
N THR A 267 -15.40 -4.75 13.63
CA THR A 267 -15.82 -5.08 15.01
C THR A 267 -17.01 -6.05 15.08
N SER A 268 -17.58 -6.41 13.95
CA SER A 268 -18.68 -7.38 13.80
C SER A 268 -18.37 -8.34 12.65
N ASP A 269 -19.03 -9.51 12.68
CA ASP A 269 -19.00 -10.41 11.54
C ASP A 269 -19.54 -9.72 10.29
N ALA A 270 -18.99 -10.05 9.14
CA ALA A 270 -19.42 -9.53 7.85
C ALA A 270 -19.57 -10.66 6.83
N THR A 271 -20.63 -10.59 6.03
CA THR A 271 -20.76 -11.42 4.83
C THR A 271 -20.24 -10.63 3.64
N VAL A 272 -19.28 -11.19 2.94
CA VAL A 272 -18.64 -10.58 1.76
C VAL A 272 -18.97 -11.42 0.54
N THR A 273 -19.42 -10.75 -0.52
CA THR A 273 -19.70 -11.39 -1.81
C THR A 273 -18.93 -10.70 -2.93
N LEU A 274 -18.14 -11.47 -3.67
CA LEU A 274 -17.46 -11.04 -4.89
C LEU A 274 -18.21 -11.60 -6.09
N THR A 275 -18.87 -10.76 -6.87
CA THR A 275 -19.59 -11.13 -8.08
C THR A 275 -18.82 -10.67 -9.31
N PRO A 276 -18.35 -11.58 -10.18
CA PRO A 276 -17.68 -11.19 -11.43
C PRO A 276 -18.63 -10.36 -12.31
N VAL A 277 -18.18 -9.21 -12.82
CA VAL A 277 -19.02 -8.32 -13.65
C VAL A 277 -19.26 -8.90 -15.04
N GLU A 278 -18.31 -9.66 -15.57
CA GLU A 278 -18.41 -10.32 -16.89
C GLU A 278 -19.20 -11.64 -16.85
N GLY A 279 -19.76 -11.99 -15.69
CA GLY A 279 -20.49 -13.23 -15.47
C GLY A 279 -19.63 -14.32 -14.82
N GLY A 280 -20.33 -15.25 -14.16
CA GLY A 280 -19.73 -16.33 -13.36
C GLY A 280 -20.40 -16.43 -12.01
N ASP A 281 -20.06 -17.47 -11.26
CA ASP A 281 -20.62 -17.71 -9.94
C ASP A 281 -20.04 -16.74 -8.91
N PRO A 282 -20.84 -16.12 -8.04
CA PRO A 282 -20.36 -15.28 -6.97
C PRO A 282 -19.61 -16.09 -5.91
N LEU A 283 -18.54 -15.54 -5.38
CA LEU A 283 -17.83 -16.06 -4.21
C LEU A 283 -18.37 -15.36 -2.97
N THR A 284 -18.99 -16.13 -2.07
CA THR A 284 -19.52 -15.60 -0.80
C THR A 284 -18.81 -16.24 0.37
N ALA A 285 -18.39 -15.43 1.33
CA ALA A 285 -17.76 -15.89 2.56
C ALA A 285 -18.13 -14.99 3.73
N THR A 286 -18.09 -15.57 4.95
CA THR A 286 -18.22 -14.80 6.19
C THR A 286 -16.83 -14.58 6.77
N VAL A 287 -16.52 -13.33 7.12
CA VAL A 287 -15.35 -12.96 7.90
C VAL A 287 -15.81 -12.58 9.31
N GLY A 288 -15.25 -13.25 10.31
CA GLY A 288 -15.56 -12.98 11.72
C GLY A 288 -15.00 -11.62 12.17
N ALA A 289 -15.57 -11.10 13.26
CA ALA A 289 -15.05 -9.88 13.89
C ALA A 289 -13.57 -10.03 14.24
N GLY A 290 -12.74 -9.07 13.80
CA GLY A 290 -11.30 -9.09 14.01
C GLY A 290 -10.55 -10.24 13.33
N ALA A 291 -11.20 -11.02 12.46
CA ALA A 291 -10.59 -12.07 11.66
C ALA A 291 -10.27 -11.60 10.24
N SER A 292 -9.54 -12.43 9.50
CA SER A 292 -9.22 -12.16 8.09
C SER A 292 -9.34 -13.43 7.26
N ILE A 293 -9.76 -13.26 6.00
CA ILE A 293 -9.87 -14.36 5.04
C ILE A 293 -9.22 -13.97 3.72
N ALA A 294 -8.75 -14.96 2.97
CA ALA A 294 -8.31 -14.80 1.59
C ALA A 294 -9.26 -15.51 0.64
N LEU A 295 -9.72 -14.80 -0.38
CA LEU A 295 -10.57 -15.32 -1.45
C LEU A 295 -9.73 -15.36 -2.73
N PRO A 296 -9.30 -16.55 -3.19
CA PRO A 296 -8.59 -16.68 -4.46
C PRO A 296 -9.47 -16.21 -5.62
N VAL A 297 -8.91 -15.37 -6.50
CA VAL A 297 -9.64 -14.77 -7.62
C VAL A 297 -8.80 -14.75 -8.88
N GLY A 298 -9.45 -14.77 -10.04
CA GLY A 298 -8.81 -14.50 -11.32
C GLY A 298 -8.72 -12.98 -11.60
N ALA A 299 -7.94 -12.62 -12.63
CA ALA A 299 -7.96 -11.25 -13.14
C ALA A 299 -9.37 -10.89 -13.67
N GLY A 300 -9.82 -9.69 -13.39
CA GLY A 300 -11.14 -9.22 -13.82
C GLY A 300 -11.70 -8.10 -12.96
N VAL A 301 -12.91 -7.72 -13.26
CA VAL A 301 -13.68 -6.74 -12.51
C VAL A 301 -14.77 -7.44 -11.70
N TYR A 302 -14.86 -7.11 -10.43
CA TYR A 302 -15.82 -7.70 -9.51
C TYR A 302 -16.65 -6.62 -8.82
N ARG A 303 -17.91 -6.93 -8.55
CA ARG A 303 -18.68 -6.20 -7.55
C ARG A 303 -18.41 -6.83 -6.19
N LEU A 304 -17.95 -6.01 -5.27
CA LEU A 304 -17.72 -6.36 -3.88
C LEU A 304 -18.89 -5.82 -3.05
N ASP A 305 -19.66 -6.72 -2.47
CA ASP A 305 -20.78 -6.41 -1.56
C ASP A 305 -20.42 -6.84 -0.15
N THR A 306 -20.77 -6.05 0.86
CA THR A 306 -20.63 -6.40 2.28
C THR A 306 -21.78 -5.84 3.10
N ASP A 307 -22.19 -6.57 4.12
CA ASP A 307 -23.27 -6.18 5.05
C ASP A 307 -22.76 -5.48 6.33
N ALA A 308 -21.44 -5.45 6.54
CA ALA A 308 -20.79 -4.73 7.65
C ALA A 308 -19.45 -4.14 7.20
N PRO A 309 -18.87 -3.17 7.95
CA PRO A 309 -17.60 -2.57 7.59
C PRO A 309 -16.45 -3.58 7.53
N VAL A 310 -15.73 -3.57 6.42
CA VAL A 310 -14.53 -4.38 6.18
C VAL A 310 -13.39 -3.53 5.62
N ARG A 311 -12.18 -4.08 5.60
CA ARG A 311 -11.05 -3.56 4.85
C ARG A 311 -10.51 -4.66 3.94
N ALA A 312 -10.09 -4.31 2.72
CA ALA A 312 -9.63 -5.33 1.80
C ALA A 312 -8.47 -4.85 0.93
N ALA A 313 -7.68 -5.82 0.48
CA ALA A 313 -6.60 -5.62 -0.47
C ALA A 313 -6.56 -6.76 -1.49
N VAL A 314 -6.03 -6.51 -2.67
CA VAL A 314 -5.57 -7.58 -3.55
C VAL A 314 -4.12 -7.87 -3.21
N SER A 315 -3.80 -9.13 -2.99
CA SER A 315 -2.44 -9.61 -2.71
C SER A 315 -2.07 -10.69 -3.71
N TYR A 316 -0.85 -10.61 -4.21
CA TYR A 316 -0.24 -11.60 -5.11
C TYR A 316 0.93 -12.23 -4.37
N SER A 317 1.02 -13.55 -4.43
CA SER A 317 2.12 -14.31 -3.83
C SER A 317 2.42 -15.54 -4.66
N ALA A 318 3.60 -15.55 -5.27
CA ALA A 318 4.15 -16.68 -6.01
C ALA A 318 5.68 -16.70 -5.84
N ASP A 319 6.34 -17.75 -6.33
CA ASP A 319 7.79 -17.83 -6.33
C ASP A 319 8.40 -16.66 -7.09
N GLY A 320 9.21 -15.85 -6.41
CA GLY A 320 9.85 -14.68 -6.99
C GLY A 320 8.91 -13.56 -7.46
N ALA A 321 7.67 -13.51 -6.95
CA ALA A 321 6.71 -12.48 -7.32
C ALA A 321 5.82 -12.11 -6.13
N LEU A 322 5.86 -10.84 -5.72
CA LEU A 322 4.99 -10.26 -4.71
C LEU A 322 4.41 -8.94 -5.24
N ALA A 323 3.14 -8.67 -4.94
CA ALA A 323 2.55 -7.36 -5.11
C ALA A 323 1.32 -7.21 -4.20
N SER A 324 0.97 -6.00 -3.85
CA SER A 324 -0.27 -5.73 -3.13
C SER A 324 -0.77 -4.31 -3.39
N TYR A 325 -2.09 -4.15 -3.41
CA TYR A 325 -2.71 -2.84 -3.35
C TYR A 325 -4.01 -2.87 -2.55
N PRO A 326 -4.25 -1.84 -1.73
CA PRO A 326 -5.48 -1.72 -0.98
C PRO A 326 -6.66 -1.47 -1.93
N LEU A 327 -7.82 -2.03 -1.58
CA LEU A 327 -9.05 -1.81 -2.32
C LEU A 327 -9.75 -0.55 -1.83
N TRP A 328 -10.10 0.28 -2.81
CA TRP A 328 -10.91 1.48 -2.64
C TRP A 328 -12.11 1.30 -3.56
N PRO A 329 -13.18 0.65 -3.10
CA PRO A 329 -14.35 0.43 -3.95
C PRO A 329 -14.85 1.76 -4.51
N ALA A 330 -15.02 1.80 -5.82
CA ALA A 330 -15.49 3.01 -6.48
C ALA A 330 -16.92 3.32 -5.99
N ASP A 331 -17.09 4.49 -5.37
CA ASP A 331 -18.41 4.96 -4.98
C ASP A 331 -19.18 5.43 -6.23
N ALA A 332 -20.30 4.77 -6.49
CA ALA A 332 -21.20 5.17 -7.58
C ALA A 332 -21.83 6.55 -7.35
N ALA A 333 -21.73 7.07 -6.13
CA ALA A 333 -22.35 8.33 -5.72
C ALA A 333 -21.41 9.55 -5.80
N ALA A 334 -20.19 9.41 -6.32
CA ALA A 334 -19.34 10.57 -6.56
C ALA A 334 -20.01 11.50 -7.59
N SER A 335 -20.79 12.48 -7.11
CA SER A 335 -21.37 13.50 -7.92
C SER A 335 -20.29 14.43 -8.46
N ALA A 336 -20.43 14.86 -9.72
CA ALA A 336 -19.55 15.87 -10.30
C ALA A 336 -19.54 17.10 -9.39
N VAL A 337 -18.36 17.48 -8.88
CA VAL A 337 -18.19 18.73 -8.14
C VAL A 337 -18.06 19.84 -9.18
N THR A 338 -19.05 20.72 -9.26
CA THR A 338 -18.96 21.93 -10.06
C THR A 338 -18.16 22.96 -9.27
N VAL A 339 -16.95 23.23 -9.69
CA VAL A 339 -16.17 24.35 -9.16
C VAL A 339 -16.67 25.61 -9.90
N LEU A 340 -17.32 26.50 -9.17
CA LEU A 340 -17.65 27.82 -9.68
C LEU A 340 -16.38 28.68 -9.68
N PRO A 341 -16.15 29.49 -10.73
CA PRO A 341 -14.98 30.35 -10.85
C PRO A 341 -14.91 31.44 -9.77
#